data_c22ce0f29631d3d330af79bbe9b2225b
#
_entry.id   c22ce0f29631d3d330af79bbe9b2225b
#
_cell.length_a   1.000
_cell.length_b   1.000
_cell.length_c   1.000
_cell.angle_alpha   90.00
_cell.angle_beta   90.00
_cell.angle_gamma   90.00
#
_symmetry.space_group_name_H-M   'P 1'
#
loop_
_entity.id
_entity.type
_entity.pdbx_description
1 polymer ?
#
loop_
_entity_poly.entity_id
_entity_poly.type
_entity_poly.pdbx_seq_one_letter_code
_entity_poly.pdbx_strand_id
1 'polypeptide(L)'
;MSESLLALWPLSTWQVMAFLPAAFLVGLTPGPNNFLALATAGRAGPVPALRGLVGRCAAFAVLTVLVALGLDRLLTGSQLAFSALKWGGVGYLCYLAWRTWTAPIEGEPQRASGGFREFLTCMANPKAYLLMTAFLPQFLAPGSPLTQLLALGALYIVMEAIAALAWIGAGALLHRGALTVRGKRWLNRVFGGLMGIAALLLARAARPG
;
A
#
# COMPACT_ATOMS: atom_id res chain seq x y z
N MET A 1 10.50 -2.58 -35.78
CA MET A 1 10.85 -2.89 -34.35
C MET A 1 9.70 -2.63 -33.38
N SER A 2 8.59 -2.01 -33.77
CA SER A 2 7.45 -1.64 -32.89
C SER A 2 6.34 -2.72 -32.79
N GLU A 3 6.05 -3.46 -33.84
CA GLU A 3 4.96 -4.44 -33.83
C GLU A 3 5.28 -5.73 -33.05
N SER A 4 6.54 -6.17 -33.06
CA SER A 4 6.96 -7.38 -32.34
C SER A 4 6.97 -7.22 -30.81
N LEU A 5 7.19 -6.00 -30.28
CA LEU A 5 7.13 -5.74 -28.84
C LEU A 5 5.68 -5.60 -28.34
N LEU A 6 4.78 -5.07 -29.17
CA LEU A 6 3.36 -5.00 -28.86
C LEU A 6 2.69 -6.38 -28.84
N ALA A 7 3.17 -7.32 -29.68
CA ALA A 7 2.69 -8.70 -29.70
C ALA A 7 3.05 -9.50 -28.42
N LEU A 8 4.06 -9.05 -27.65
CA LEU A 8 4.46 -9.66 -26.37
C LEU A 8 3.71 -9.08 -25.17
N TRP A 9 2.98 -7.96 -25.34
CA TRP A 9 2.25 -7.32 -24.26
C TRP A 9 0.90 -8.05 -24.02
N PRO A 10 0.68 -8.58 -22.80
CA PRO A 10 -0.47 -9.48 -22.55
C PRO A 10 -1.80 -8.75 -22.35
N LEU A 11 -1.81 -7.40 -22.35
CA LEU A 11 -3.01 -6.60 -22.09
C LEU A 11 -3.47 -5.88 -23.37
N SER A 12 -4.77 -5.86 -23.60
CA SER A 12 -5.38 -5.03 -24.64
C SER A 12 -5.36 -3.54 -24.25
N THR A 13 -5.40 -2.66 -25.24
CA THR A 13 -5.50 -1.21 -25.02
C THR A 13 -6.69 -0.87 -24.13
N TRP A 14 -7.83 -1.53 -24.31
CA TRP A 14 -9.02 -1.33 -23.49
C TRP A 14 -8.78 -1.67 -22.00
N GLN A 15 -8.13 -2.81 -21.73
CA GLN A 15 -7.78 -3.18 -20.34
C GLN A 15 -6.92 -2.11 -19.69
N VAL A 16 -5.90 -1.62 -20.37
CA VAL A 16 -5.00 -0.58 -19.85
C VAL A 16 -5.76 0.73 -19.62
N MET A 17 -6.57 1.18 -20.57
CA MET A 17 -7.34 2.42 -20.45
C MET A 17 -8.37 2.39 -19.33
N ALA A 18 -9.01 1.24 -19.09
CA ALA A 18 -9.95 1.08 -17.98
C ALA A 18 -9.22 0.92 -16.63
N PHE A 19 -8.09 0.20 -16.62
CA PHE A 19 -7.35 -0.11 -15.41
C PHE A 19 -6.63 1.10 -14.80
N LEU A 20 -5.91 1.89 -15.61
CA LEU A 20 -5.06 2.96 -15.09
C LEU A 20 -5.79 3.99 -14.23
N PRO A 21 -6.92 4.59 -14.68
CA PRO A 21 -7.65 5.55 -13.84
C PRO A 21 -8.23 4.90 -12.59
N ALA A 22 -8.75 3.66 -12.70
CA ALA A 22 -9.28 2.93 -11.56
C ALA A 22 -8.17 2.62 -10.54
N ALA A 23 -7.01 2.14 -10.98
CA ALA A 23 -5.86 1.86 -10.14
C ALA A 23 -5.33 3.12 -9.44
N PHE A 24 -5.26 4.24 -10.16
CA PHE A 24 -4.87 5.52 -9.59
C PHE A 24 -5.83 5.99 -8.50
N LEU A 25 -7.13 5.98 -8.76
CA LEU A 25 -8.15 6.37 -7.78
C LEU A 25 -8.10 5.49 -6.54
N VAL A 26 -7.95 4.19 -6.72
CA VAL A 26 -7.79 3.25 -5.60
C VAL A 26 -6.48 3.50 -4.84
N GLY A 27 -5.38 3.80 -5.54
CA GLY A 27 -4.10 4.21 -4.94
C GLY A 27 -4.23 5.46 -4.06
N LEU A 28 -5.03 6.44 -4.49
CA LEU A 28 -5.30 7.67 -3.73
C LEU A 28 -6.15 7.44 -2.48
N THR A 29 -6.93 6.35 -2.40
CA THR A 29 -7.78 6.13 -1.22
C THR A 29 -6.94 6.02 0.05
N PRO A 30 -7.40 6.63 1.16
CA PRO A 30 -6.69 6.58 2.44
C PRO A 30 -6.40 5.16 2.90
N GLY A 31 -5.22 4.94 3.48
CA GLY A 31 -4.81 3.65 4.02
C GLY A 31 -3.51 3.73 4.80
N PRO A 32 -3.12 2.65 5.52
CA PRO A 32 -1.95 2.63 6.40
C PRO A 32 -0.66 3.14 5.73
N ASN A 33 -0.36 2.71 4.51
CA ASN A 33 0.83 3.15 3.78
C ASN A 33 0.77 4.64 3.40
N ASN A 34 -0.39 5.14 2.96
CA ASN A 34 -0.56 6.54 2.61
C ASN A 34 -0.40 7.44 3.84
N PHE A 35 -0.96 7.04 4.99
CA PHE A 35 -0.74 7.75 6.25
C PHE A 35 0.71 7.69 6.71
N LEU A 36 1.38 6.54 6.53
CA LEU A 36 2.80 6.40 6.87
C LEU A 36 3.67 7.31 6.00
N ALA A 37 3.44 7.37 4.68
CA ALA A 37 4.17 8.22 3.75
C ALA A 37 3.97 9.70 4.07
N LEU A 38 2.72 10.13 4.30
CA LEU A 38 2.38 11.51 4.68
C LEU A 38 3.04 11.88 6.02
N ALA A 39 2.91 11.02 7.04
CA ALA A 39 3.52 11.25 8.35
C ALA A 39 5.05 11.32 8.27
N THR A 40 5.68 10.46 7.46
CA THR A 40 7.13 10.47 7.25
C THR A 40 7.57 11.74 6.56
N ALA A 41 6.89 12.14 5.48
CA ALA A 41 7.19 13.37 4.75
C ALA A 41 6.98 14.61 5.63
N GLY A 42 5.93 14.62 6.44
CA GLY A 42 5.61 15.73 7.35
C GLY A 42 6.60 15.90 8.50
N ARG A 43 7.27 14.84 8.92
CA ARG A 43 8.25 14.88 10.04
C ARG A 43 9.69 15.01 9.57
N ALA A 44 10.09 14.22 8.59
CA ALA A 44 11.46 14.05 8.15
C ALA A 44 11.73 14.60 6.74
N GLY A 45 10.72 15.19 6.12
CA GLY A 45 10.80 15.69 4.75
C GLY A 45 10.50 14.62 3.68
N PRO A 46 10.45 15.03 2.40
CA PRO A 46 10.03 14.16 1.31
C PRO A 46 11.04 13.04 0.99
N VAL A 47 12.33 13.28 1.13
CA VAL A 47 13.38 12.31 0.73
C VAL A 47 13.28 11.00 1.50
N PRO A 48 13.15 10.96 2.84
CA PRO A 48 12.94 9.71 3.57
C PRO A 48 11.63 8.99 3.17
N ALA A 49 10.56 9.73 2.86
CA ALA A 49 9.30 9.14 2.40
C ALA A 49 9.44 8.50 1.02
N LEU A 50 10.16 9.14 0.09
CA LEU A 50 10.48 8.59 -1.23
C LEU A 50 11.33 7.30 -1.12
N ARG A 51 12.31 7.27 -0.23
CA ARG A 51 13.07 6.03 0.06
C ARG A 51 12.14 4.93 0.62
N GLY A 52 11.17 5.31 1.44
CA GLY A 52 10.14 4.40 1.93
C GLY A 52 9.31 3.79 0.79
N LEU A 53 8.96 4.59 -0.22
CA LEU A 53 8.16 4.16 -1.37
C LEU A 53 8.79 2.95 -2.10
N VAL A 54 10.12 2.85 -2.15
CA VAL A 54 10.80 1.68 -2.74
C VAL A 54 10.38 0.39 -2.03
N GLY A 55 10.32 0.39 -0.70
CA GLY A 55 9.86 -0.77 0.07
C GLY A 55 8.39 -1.11 -0.17
N ARG A 56 7.52 -0.09 -0.35
CA ARG A 56 6.13 -0.30 -0.73
C ARG A 56 6.01 -0.95 -2.11
N CYS A 57 6.73 -0.45 -3.10
CA CYS A 57 6.75 -1.02 -4.45
C CYS A 57 7.24 -2.48 -4.42
N ALA A 58 8.29 -2.78 -3.66
CA ALA A 58 8.77 -4.15 -3.46
C ALA A 58 7.69 -5.06 -2.84
N ALA A 59 6.94 -4.58 -1.84
CA ALA A 59 5.85 -5.34 -1.24
C ALA A 59 4.73 -5.65 -2.25
N PHE A 60 4.32 -4.66 -3.06
CA PHE A 60 3.34 -4.90 -4.11
C PHE A 60 3.85 -5.85 -5.20
N ALA A 61 5.14 -5.80 -5.54
CA ALA A 61 5.74 -6.77 -6.46
C ALA A 61 5.67 -8.20 -5.89
N VAL A 62 6.02 -8.37 -4.61
CA VAL A 62 5.90 -9.67 -3.92
C VAL A 62 4.44 -10.13 -3.90
N LEU A 63 3.48 -9.28 -3.52
CA LEU A 63 2.06 -9.62 -3.49
C LEU A 63 1.55 -9.98 -4.88
N THR A 64 1.94 -9.25 -5.93
CA THR A 64 1.57 -9.56 -7.32
C THR A 64 2.02 -10.97 -7.71
N VAL A 65 3.28 -11.31 -7.44
CA VAL A 65 3.81 -12.64 -7.73
C VAL A 65 3.07 -13.71 -6.92
N LEU A 66 2.85 -13.49 -5.62
CA LEU A 66 2.14 -14.44 -4.76
C LEU A 66 0.70 -14.70 -5.24
N VAL A 67 -0.02 -13.65 -5.66
CA VAL A 67 -1.38 -13.79 -6.20
C VAL A 67 -1.35 -14.50 -7.56
N ALA A 68 -0.41 -14.15 -8.41
CA ALA A 68 -0.24 -14.82 -9.70
C ALA A 68 0.11 -16.32 -9.57
N LEU A 69 0.78 -16.70 -8.46
CA LEU A 69 1.08 -18.10 -8.10
C LEU A 69 -0.06 -18.79 -7.34
N GLY A 70 -1.18 -18.12 -7.07
CA GLY A 70 -2.36 -18.71 -6.45
C GLY A 70 -2.48 -18.46 -4.95
N LEU A 71 -1.94 -17.36 -4.43
CA LEU A 71 -2.12 -16.96 -3.01
C LEU A 71 -3.60 -16.87 -2.62
N ASP A 72 -4.47 -16.43 -3.53
CA ASP A 72 -5.91 -16.39 -3.36
C ASP A 72 -6.47 -17.78 -3.02
N ARG A 73 -6.06 -18.82 -3.75
CA ARG A 73 -6.46 -20.23 -3.49
C ARG A 73 -5.94 -20.72 -2.15
N LEU A 74 -4.72 -20.33 -1.75
CA LEU A 74 -4.17 -20.71 -0.46
C LEU A 74 -4.96 -20.06 0.69
N LEU A 75 -5.29 -18.79 0.58
CA LEU A 75 -6.04 -18.05 1.61
C LEU A 75 -7.50 -18.51 1.70
N THR A 76 -8.13 -18.85 0.57
CA THR A 76 -9.48 -19.42 0.54
C THR A 76 -9.49 -20.89 0.96
N GLY A 77 -8.43 -21.66 0.69
CA GLY A 77 -8.30 -23.07 1.04
C GLY A 77 -7.85 -23.35 2.47
N SER A 78 -7.07 -22.45 3.09
CA SER A 78 -6.45 -22.68 4.40
C SER A 78 -6.86 -21.65 5.45
N GLN A 79 -7.68 -22.10 6.43
CA GLN A 79 -8.07 -21.30 7.60
C GLN A 79 -6.84 -20.85 8.42
N LEU A 80 -5.83 -21.69 8.54
CA LEU A 80 -4.62 -21.38 9.29
C LEU A 80 -3.82 -20.29 8.60
N ALA A 81 -3.59 -20.39 7.28
CA ALA A 81 -2.86 -19.39 6.51
C ALA A 81 -3.56 -18.03 6.56
N PHE A 82 -4.88 -18.00 6.36
CA PHE A 82 -5.67 -16.79 6.49
C PHE A 82 -5.57 -16.17 7.89
N SER A 83 -5.73 -16.98 8.94
CA SER A 83 -5.68 -16.53 10.34
C SER A 83 -4.30 -15.99 10.71
N ALA A 84 -3.23 -16.68 10.32
CA ALA A 84 -1.86 -16.25 10.60
C ALA A 84 -1.56 -14.89 9.95
N LEU A 85 -1.93 -14.72 8.67
CA LEU A 85 -1.76 -13.45 7.95
C LEU A 85 -2.59 -12.33 8.57
N LYS A 86 -3.87 -12.60 8.85
CA LYS A 86 -4.80 -11.65 9.47
C LYS A 86 -4.29 -11.15 10.81
N TRP A 87 -4.00 -12.04 11.74
CA TRP A 87 -3.61 -11.66 13.09
C TRP A 87 -2.19 -11.08 13.17
N GLY A 88 -1.27 -11.54 12.32
CA GLY A 88 0.04 -10.89 12.13
C GLY A 88 -0.09 -9.46 11.64
N GLY A 89 -0.96 -9.23 10.66
CA GLY A 89 -1.28 -7.89 10.15
C GLY A 89 -1.94 -6.99 11.19
N VAL A 90 -2.92 -7.50 11.95
CA VAL A 90 -3.56 -6.78 13.06
C VAL A 90 -2.53 -6.34 14.09
N GLY A 91 -1.68 -7.26 14.56
CA GLY A 91 -0.64 -6.95 15.54
C GLY A 91 0.32 -5.87 15.04
N TYR A 92 0.75 -5.97 13.78
CA TYR A 92 1.64 -4.96 13.18
C TYR A 92 0.96 -3.58 13.03
N LEU A 93 -0.30 -3.52 12.59
CA LEU A 93 -1.05 -2.28 12.48
C LEU A 93 -1.29 -1.63 13.84
N CYS A 94 -1.59 -2.41 14.88
CA CYS A 94 -1.69 -1.93 16.26
C CYS A 94 -0.35 -1.34 16.75
N TYR A 95 0.77 -2.01 16.48
CA TYR A 95 2.11 -1.50 16.78
C TYR A 95 2.39 -0.16 16.08
N LEU A 96 2.05 -0.06 14.79
CA LEU A 96 2.21 1.20 14.04
C LEU A 96 1.30 2.31 14.56
N ALA A 97 0.05 1.99 14.90
CA ALA A 97 -0.91 2.91 15.50
C ALA A 97 -0.35 3.51 16.79
N TRP A 98 0.12 2.65 17.68
CA TRP A 98 0.77 3.05 18.94
C TRP A 98 2.00 3.93 18.70
N ARG A 99 2.93 3.48 17.86
CA ARG A 99 4.15 4.23 17.53
C ARG A 99 3.87 5.60 16.90
N THR A 100 2.83 5.70 16.08
CA THR A 100 2.45 6.97 15.44
C THR A 100 1.77 7.89 16.43
N TRP A 101 0.91 7.37 17.29
CA TRP A 101 0.20 8.12 18.32
C TRP A 101 1.14 8.72 19.37
N THR A 102 2.11 7.94 19.83
CA THR A 102 3.07 8.31 20.88
C THR A 102 4.34 8.98 20.36
N ALA A 103 4.44 9.21 19.04
CA ALA A 103 5.66 9.74 18.44
C ALA A 103 5.98 11.15 19.01
N PRO A 104 7.22 11.38 19.50
CA PRO A 104 7.67 12.67 19.98
C PRO A 104 7.58 13.72 18.88
N ILE A 105 7.31 14.96 19.27
CA ILE A 105 7.13 16.10 18.36
C ILE A 105 8.40 16.91 18.26
N GLU A 106 9.16 16.95 19.35
CA GLU A 106 10.46 17.60 19.49
C GLU A 106 11.49 16.55 19.89
N GLY A 107 12.69 16.66 19.38
CA GLY A 107 13.78 15.71 19.59
C GLY A 107 14.45 15.25 18.30
N GLU A 108 15.44 14.39 18.42
CA GLU A 108 16.12 13.82 17.26
C GLU A 108 15.11 13.22 16.27
N PRO A 109 15.29 13.47 14.96
CA PRO A 109 14.40 12.90 13.97
C PRO A 109 14.38 11.39 14.17
N GLN A 110 13.19 10.85 14.55
CA GLN A 110 13.01 9.40 14.58
C GLN A 110 13.58 8.86 13.28
N ARG A 111 14.50 7.86 13.39
CA ARG A 111 15.09 7.20 12.22
C ARG A 111 14.03 7.07 11.15
N ALA A 112 14.25 7.76 10.05
CA ALA A 112 13.29 7.87 8.95
C ALA A 112 12.74 6.47 8.67
N SER A 113 11.42 6.38 8.46
CA SER A 113 10.80 5.10 8.11
C SER A 113 11.50 4.58 6.87
N GLY A 114 12.38 3.58 7.04
CA GLY A 114 13.10 2.96 5.94
C GLY A 114 12.14 2.16 5.05
N GLY A 115 12.61 1.78 3.87
CA GLY A 115 11.85 0.95 2.94
C GLY A 115 11.27 -0.31 3.59
N PHE A 116 11.98 -0.91 4.53
CA PHE A 116 11.51 -2.09 5.27
C PHE A 116 10.23 -1.83 6.08
N ARG A 117 10.06 -0.64 6.69
CA ARG A 117 8.83 -0.29 7.41
C ARG A 117 7.65 -0.13 6.46
N GLU A 118 7.83 0.53 5.33
CA GLU A 118 6.80 0.65 4.29
C GLU A 118 6.45 -0.72 3.69
N PHE A 119 7.46 -1.57 3.47
CA PHE A 119 7.26 -2.96 3.04
C PHE A 119 6.38 -3.74 4.02
N LEU A 120 6.76 -3.78 5.31
CA LEU A 120 5.97 -4.49 6.33
C LEU A 120 4.56 -3.90 6.49
N THR A 121 4.43 -2.56 6.42
CA THR A 121 3.11 -1.92 6.46
C THR A 121 2.24 -2.36 5.29
N CYS A 122 2.81 -2.48 4.08
CA CYS A 122 2.08 -2.95 2.91
C CYS A 122 1.70 -4.43 3.05
N MET A 123 2.62 -5.28 3.51
CA MET A 123 2.36 -6.70 3.76
C MET A 123 1.33 -6.95 4.87
N ALA A 124 1.15 -6.02 5.82
CA ALA A 124 0.13 -6.07 6.86
C ALA A 124 -1.18 -5.36 6.45
N ASN A 125 -1.22 -4.72 5.27
CA ASN A 125 -2.32 -3.85 4.87
C ASN A 125 -3.44 -4.65 4.19
N PRO A 126 -4.65 -4.74 4.80
CA PRO A 126 -5.76 -5.46 4.20
C PRO A 126 -6.17 -4.90 2.84
N LYS A 127 -6.02 -3.57 2.63
CA LYS A 127 -6.27 -2.94 1.33
C LYS A 127 -5.37 -3.53 0.25
N ALA A 128 -4.09 -3.80 0.54
CA ALA A 128 -3.15 -4.34 -0.44
C ALA A 128 -3.56 -5.74 -0.90
N TYR A 129 -4.01 -6.60 0.03
CA TYR A 129 -4.52 -7.93 -0.32
C TYR A 129 -5.79 -7.88 -1.14
N LEU A 130 -6.79 -7.08 -0.71
CA LEU A 130 -8.03 -6.91 -1.46
C LEU A 130 -7.79 -6.37 -2.88
N LEU A 131 -6.83 -5.48 -3.01
CA LEU A 131 -6.41 -4.96 -4.32
C LEU A 131 -5.84 -6.07 -5.21
N MET A 132 -4.91 -6.85 -4.69
CA MET A 132 -4.25 -7.88 -5.47
C MET A 132 -5.18 -9.06 -5.78
N THR A 133 -6.02 -9.48 -4.81
CA THR A 133 -6.85 -10.68 -4.93
C THR A 133 -8.24 -10.44 -5.49
N ALA A 134 -8.83 -9.25 -5.32
CA ALA A 134 -10.19 -8.95 -5.75
C ALA A 134 -10.26 -7.88 -6.84
N PHE A 135 -9.39 -6.87 -6.84
CA PHE A 135 -9.45 -5.78 -7.81
C PHE A 135 -8.73 -6.13 -9.12
N LEU A 136 -7.48 -6.62 -9.07
CA LEU A 136 -6.73 -6.96 -10.29
C LEU A 136 -7.44 -7.99 -11.18
N PRO A 137 -8.00 -9.10 -10.65
CA PRO A 137 -8.66 -10.09 -11.47
C PRO A 137 -9.87 -9.59 -12.27
N GLN A 138 -10.50 -8.48 -11.87
CA GLN A 138 -11.64 -7.90 -12.58
C GLN A 138 -11.26 -7.36 -13.97
N PHE A 139 -9.99 -7.16 -14.23
CA PHE A 139 -9.45 -6.67 -15.50
C PHE A 139 -8.85 -7.78 -16.37
N LEU A 140 -9.00 -9.04 -15.97
CA LEU A 140 -8.55 -10.16 -16.80
C LEU A 140 -9.47 -10.35 -18.01
N ALA A 141 -8.86 -10.65 -19.15
CA ALA A 141 -9.52 -11.06 -20.37
C ALA A 141 -9.18 -12.54 -20.68
N PRO A 142 -9.87 -13.17 -21.65
CA PRO A 142 -9.49 -14.50 -22.13
C PRO A 142 -8.02 -14.55 -22.55
N GLY A 143 -7.31 -15.60 -22.16
CA GLY A 143 -5.88 -15.77 -22.45
C GLY A 143 -5.11 -16.28 -21.24
N SER A 144 -3.82 -15.91 -21.12
CA SER A 144 -2.98 -16.32 -20.00
C SER A 144 -3.22 -15.44 -18.75
N PRO A 145 -3.89 -15.92 -17.70
CA PRO A 145 -4.16 -15.12 -16.51
C PRO A 145 -2.88 -14.74 -15.76
N LEU A 146 -1.87 -15.61 -15.77
CA LEU A 146 -0.59 -15.35 -15.08
C LEU A 146 0.12 -14.11 -15.65
N THR A 147 0.30 -14.06 -16.97
CA THR A 147 1.00 -12.93 -17.62
C THR A 147 0.20 -11.63 -17.49
N GLN A 148 -1.13 -11.69 -17.57
CA GLN A 148 -1.99 -10.53 -17.38
C GLN A 148 -1.95 -10.02 -15.93
N LEU A 149 -1.99 -10.89 -14.93
CA LEU A 149 -1.86 -10.50 -13.51
C LEU A 149 -0.51 -9.83 -13.23
N LEU A 150 0.57 -10.38 -13.76
CA LEU A 150 1.90 -9.78 -13.61
C LEU A 150 1.98 -8.39 -14.26
N ALA A 151 1.42 -8.24 -15.47
CA ALA A 151 1.40 -6.96 -16.18
C ALA A 151 0.50 -5.93 -15.47
N LEU A 152 -0.71 -6.31 -15.05
CA LEU A 152 -1.62 -5.45 -14.26
C LEU A 152 -0.97 -5.05 -12.93
N GLY A 153 -0.30 -5.98 -12.24
CA GLY A 153 0.42 -5.70 -11.01
C GLY A 153 1.56 -4.71 -11.22
N ALA A 154 2.33 -4.84 -12.31
CA ALA A 154 3.37 -3.87 -12.65
C ALA A 154 2.78 -2.47 -12.92
N LEU A 155 1.69 -2.38 -13.68
CA LEU A 155 0.97 -1.13 -13.91
C LEU A 155 0.41 -0.55 -12.60
N TYR A 156 -0.12 -1.42 -11.71
CA TYR A 156 -0.61 -0.98 -10.41
C TYR A 156 0.50 -0.36 -9.56
N ILE A 157 1.70 -0.97 -9.53
CA ILE A 157 2.85 -0.43 -8.80
C ILE A 157 3.19 0.99 -9.28
N VAL A 158 3.15 1.23 -10.59
CA VAL A 158 3.38 2.57 -11.15
C VAL A 158 2.28 3.55 -10.70
N MET A 159 1.01 3.17 -10.78
CA MET A 159 -0.10 4.03 -10.36
C MET A 159 -0.10 4.29 -8.86
N GLU A 160 0.21 3.29 -8.05
CA GLU A 160 0.37 3.42 -6.59
C GLU A 160 1.54 4.37 -6.25
N ALA A 161 2.66 4.25 -6.97
CA ALA A 161 3.79 5.17 -6.78
C ALA A 161 3.38 6.62 -7.09
N ILE A 162 2.68 6.86 -8.20
CA ILE A 162 2.19 8.19 -8.56
C ILE A 162 1.19 8.71 -7.50
N ALA A 163 0.26 7.88 -7.05
CA ALA A 163 -0.69 8.24 -5.99
C ALA A 163 0.03 8.55 -4.66
N ALA A 164 1.06 7.76 -4.31
CA ALA A 164 1.85 7.98 -3.10
C ALA A 164 2.62 9.32 -3.15
N LEU A 165 3.04 9.79 -4.34
CA LEU A 165 3.66 11.11 -4.47
C LEU A 165 2.73 12.25 -4.04
N ALA A 166 1.42 12.12 -4.26
CA ALA A 166 0.46 13.11 -3.77
C ALA A 166 0.42 13.16 -2.23
N TRP A 167 0.44 11.99 -1.57
CA TRP A 167 0.50 11.90 -0.11
C TRP A 167 1.83 12.40 0.47
N ILE A 168 2.95 12.09 -0.19
CA ILE A 168 4.28 12.59 0.17
C ILE A 168 4.34 14.11 -0.01
N GLY A 169 3.80 14.63 -1.11
CA GLY A 169 3.71 16.07 -1.38
C GLY A 169 2.91 16.81 -0.32
N ALA A 170 1.73 16.28 0.03
CA ALA A 170 0.92 16.84 1.12
C ALA A 170 1.70 16.84 2.45
N GLY A 171 2.41 15.74 2.79
CA GLY A 171 3.27 15.69 3.96
C GLY A 171 4.42 16.69 3.91
N ALA A 172 5.06 16.86 2.76
CA ALA A 172 6.17 17.80 2.57
C ALA A 172 5.73 19.26 2.74
N LEU A 173 4.51 19.62 2.33
CA LEU A 173 3.93 20.93 2.60
C LEU A 173 3.77 21.17 4.10
N LEU A 174 3.35 20.15 4.84
CA LEU A 174 3.25 20.21 6.31
C LEU A 174 4.63 20.34 6.99
N HIS A 175 5.68 19.81 6.38
CA HIS A 175 7.06 19.88 6.89
C HIS A 175 7.64 21.30 6.84
N ARG A 176 7.30 22.06 5.81
CA ARG A 176 7.86 23.40 5.53
C ARG A 176 7.46 24.52 6.52
N GLY A 177 6.97 24.18 7.69
CA GLY A 177 6.79 25.14 8.80
C GLY A 177 5.35 25.56 9.05
N ALA A 178 4.38 25.01 8.35
CA ALA A 178 2.97 25.37 8.53
C ALA A 178 2.33 24.81 9.81
N LEU A 179 3.00 23.89 10.54
CA LEU A 179 2.39 23.23 11.68
C LEU A 179 3.04 23.61 13.02
N THR A 180 2.19 24.11 13.91
CA THR A 180 2.51 24.24 15.32
C THR A 180 2.72 22.88 16.00
N VAL A 181 3.38 22.85 17.16
CA VAL A 181 3.52 21.65 18.02
C VAL A 181 2.16 20.95 18.23
N ARG A 182 1.11 21.74 18.48
CA ARG A 182 -0.26 21.20 18.59
C ARG A 182 -0.74 20.51 17.31
N GLY A 183 -0.51 21.14 16.16
CA GLY A 183 -0.88 20.58 14.85
C GLY A 183 -0.19 19.24 14.56
N LYS A 184 1.12 19.15 14.83
CA LYS A 184 1.90 17.90 14.70
C LYS A 184 1.35 16.80 15.63
N ARG A 185 1.01 17.14 16.88
CA ARG A 185 0.42 16.19 17.85
C ARG A 185 -0.94 15.70 17.40
N TRP A 186 -1.77 16.60 16.89
CA TRP A 186 -3.08 16.26 16.36
C TRP A 186 -2.97 15.29 15.17
N LEU A 187 -2.08 15.57 14.22
CA LEU A 187 -1.82 14.67 13.08
C LEU A 187 -1.37 13.28 13.54
N ASN A 188 -0.46 13.18 14.51
CA ASN A 188 -0.03 11.90 15.05
C ASN A 188 -1.19 11.10 15.62
N ARG A 189 -2.10 11.76 16.34
CA ARG A 189 -3.30 11.12 16.92
C ARG A 189 -4.29 10.68 15.84
N VAL A 190 -4.55 11.53 14.85
CA VAL A 190 -5.43 11.18 13.73
C VAL A 190 -4.88 9.98 12.95
N PHE A 191 -3.61 10.02 12.57
CA PHE A 191 -3.03 8.90 11.79
C PHE A 191 -2.86 7.62 12.62
N GLY A 192 -2.46 7.73 13.87
CA GLY A 192 -2.46 6.58 14.79
C GLY A 192 -3.85 6.00 14.98
N GLY A 193 -4.87 6.83 15.15
CA GLY A 193 -6.28 6.42 15.24
C GLY A 193 -6.77 5.72 13.96
N LEU A 194 -6.47 6.29 12.79
CA LEU A 194 -6.84 5.68 11.50
C LEU A 194 -6.14 4.32 11.27
N MET A 195 -4.88 4.17 11.69
CA MET A 195 -4.20 2.86 11.68
C MET A 195 -4.84 1.86 12.64
N GLY A 196 -5.28 2.33 13.82
CA GLY A 196 -6.04 1.52 14.78
C GLY A 196 -7.39 1.06 14.22
N ILE A 197 -8.10 1.94 13.53
CA ILE A 197 -9.33 1.58 12.81
C ILE A 197 -9.04 0.55 11.73
N ALA A 198 -7.97 0.72 10.94
CA ALA A 198 -7.58 -0.27 9.93
C ALA A 198 -7.26 -1.66 10.56
N ALA A 199 -6.60 -1.68 11.71
CA ALA A 199 -6.37 -2.90 12.46
C ALA A 199 -7.68 -3.57 12.91
N LEU A 200 -8.64 -2.78 13.41
CA LEU A 200 -9.96 -3.27 13.83
C LEU A 200 -10.77 -3.82 12.64
N LEU A 201 -10.75 -3.13 11.50
CA LEU A 201 -11.41 -3.62 10.29
C LEU A 201 -10.80 -4.94 9.81
N LEU A 202 -9.47 -5.06 9.84
CA LEU A 202 -8.78 -6.30 9.51
C LEU A 202 -9.13 -7.42 10.50
N ALA A 203 -9.21 -7.12 11.81
CA ALA A 203 -9.60 -8.11 12.82
C ALA A 203 -11.03 -8.65 12.60
N ARG A 204 -11.92 -7.84 12.04
CA ARG A 204 -13.30 -8.22 11.71
C ARG A 204 -13.45 -8.89 10.34
N ALA A 205 -12.40 -8.85 9.50
CA ALA A 205 -12.48 -9.45 8.17
C ALA A 205 -12.76 -10.96 8.26
N ALA A 206 -13.78 -11.39 7.53
CA ALA A 206 -14.09 -12.81 7.34
C ALA A 206 -13.18 -13.38 6.24
N ARG A 207 -12.99 -14.70 6.26
CA ARG A 207 -12.29 -15.41 5.19
C ARG A 207 -13.12 -15.31 3.92
N PRO A 208 -12.52 -15.02 2.77
CA PRO A 208 -13.18 -15.12 1.48
C PRO A 208 -13.70 -16.55 1.29
N GLY A 209 -14.94 -16.69 0.87
CA GLY A 209 -15.58 -17.99 0.58
C GLY A 209 -15.06 -18.61 -0.71
#